data_1657416954f4f7b2bdf340d0d6952148
#
_entry.id   1657416954f4f7b2bdf340d0d6952148
#
_cell.length_a   1.000
_cell.length_b   1.000
_cell.length_c   1.000
_cell.angle_alpha   90.00
_cell.angle_beta   90.00
_cell.angle_gamma   90.00
#
_symmetry.space_group_name_H-M   'P 1'
#
loop_
_entity.id
_entity.type
_entity.pdbx_description
1 polymer ?
#
loop_
_entity_poly.entity_id
_entity_poly.type
_entity_poly.pdbx_seq_one_letter_code
_entity_poly.pdbx_strand_id
1 'polypeptide(L)'
;MKRTLLLAFLIAWAAVAGAQDTPDTLVINGVTIIRDNKPVEREPKKGFLKSINTKKSLRNITTEWGMVDIGMSNFVDGTAYAGEAAQAYAPGSNEQWFTTKYFKSRNINVWIVTQRYNLIHHFLNLKYGLGLELNNYRFKNPVRFNPRPATDVVNPPVVSMDETPGRSYRKNKLAADYITIPLMLNFNFTPDRLYPFELSAGVSVGYLYAARNKTITSDEGKLKAKDNFELDPWKLSYVGDLTLGVVTLYGSYAFKSMYKRGLDHTPYNFGIRLRPADFFSKIQN
;
A
#
# COMPACT_ATOMS: atom_id res chain seq x y z
N MET A 1 -23.42 1.82 6.62
CA MET A 1 -23.06 1.65 5.22
C MET A 1 -21.58 1.26 4.95
N LYS A 2 -20.55 1.70 5.73
CA LYS A 2 -19.13 1.36 5.45
C LYS A 2 -18.70 -0.05 5.85
N ARG A 3 -19.41 -0.73 6.75
CA ARG A 3 -19.13 -2.13 7.16
C ARG A 3 -19.72 -3.17 6.20
N THR A 4 -20.83 -2.83 5.55
CA THR A 4 -21.52 -3.69 4.58
C THR A 4 -20.77 -3.79 3.25
N LEU A 5 -20.07 -2.72 2.83
CA LEU A 5 -19.25 -2.74 1.61
C LEU A 5 -18.01 -3.64 1.75
N LEU A 6 -17.38 -3.67 2.94
CA LEU A 6 -16.21 -4.53 3.20
C LEU A 6 -16.60 -6.02 3.23
N LEU A 7 -17.78 -6.33 3.80
CA LEU A 7 -18.32 -7.69 3.81
C LEU A 7 -18.74 -8.16 2.41
N ALA A 8 -19.32 -7.27 1.59
CA ALA A 8 -19.67 -7.57 0.20
C ALA A 8 -18.43 -7.84 -0.66
N PHE A 9 -17.32 -7.14 -0.41
CA PHE A 9 -16.05 -7.36 -1.11
C PHE A 9 -15.41 -8.70 -0.71
N LEU A 10 -15.50 -9.11 0.56
CA LEU A 10 -15.02 -10.41 1.05
C LEU A 10 -15.88 -11.57 0.54
N ILE A 11 -17.20 -11.38 0.45
CA ILE A 11 -18.15 -12.40 -0.06
C ILE A 11 -17.99 -12.56 -1.59
N ALA A 12 -17.77 -11.48 -2.34
CA ALA A 12 -17.49 -11.57 -3.76
C ALA A 12 -16.16 -12.30 -4.06
N TRP A 13 -15.18 -12.20 -3.17
CA TRP A 13 -13.92 -12.95 -3.27
C TRP A 13 -14.08 -14.45 -2.99
N ALA A 14 -14.94 -14.80 -2.03
CA ALA A 14 -15.25 -16.18 -1.70
C ALA A 14 -16.06 -16.90 -2.82
N ALA A 15 -16.93 -16.15 -3.53
CA ALA A 15 -17.73 -16.70 -4.63
C ALA A 15 -16.90 -17.02 -5.89
N VAL A 16 -15.77 -16.31 -6.13
CA VAL A 16 -14.87 -16.59 -7.26
C VAL A 16 -13.98 -17.81 -6.99
N ALA A 17 -13.73 -18.16 -5.72
CA ALA A 17 -12.93 -19.31 -5.33
C ALA A 17 -13.69 -20.66 -5.40
N GLY A 18 -15.05 -20.63 -5.49
CA GLY A 18 -15.89 -21.83 -5.47
C GLY A 18 -16.36 -22.35 -6.83
N ALA A 19 -15.91 -21.79 -7.95
CA ALA A 19 -16.43 -22.12 -9.28
C ALA A 19 -15.44 -22.92 -10.13
N GLN A 20 -14.89 -24.04 -9.59
CA GLN A 20 -14.19 -25.04 -10.39
C GLN A 20 -14.27 -26.44 -9.77
N ASP A 21 -15.47 -26.99 -9.74
CA ASP A 21 -15.64 -28.43 -9.75
C ASP A 21 -16.52 -28.78 -10.96
N THR A 22 -15.84 -29.12 -12.07
CA THR A 22 -16.50 -29.73 -13.22
C THR A 22 -16.56 -31.24 -12.97
N PRO A 23 -17.74 -31.89 -13.06
CA PRO A 23 -17.84 -33.32 -12.92
C PRO A 23 -17.10 -34.03 -14.08
N ASP A 24 -16.35 -35.07 -13.73
CA ASP A 24 -15.45 -35.84 -14.59
C ASP A 24 -16.19 -36.75 -15.63
N THR A 25 -17.44 -36.46 -15.95
CA THR A 25 -18.24 -37.25 -16.90
C THR A 25 -18.84 -36.36 -17.98
N LEU A 26 -18.36 -36.49 -19.19
CA LEU A 26 -18.96 -35.93 -20.41
C LEU A 26 -19.82 -36.99 -21.10
N VAL A 27 -21.13 -36.77 -21.15
CA VAL A 27 -22.06 -37.60 -21.93
C VAL A 27 -22.37 -36.85 -23.23
N ILE A 28 -21.90 -37.37 -24.36
CA ILE A 28 -22.23 -36.87 -25.70
C ILE A 28 -22.92 -37.98 -26.49
N ASN A 29 -24.17 -37.75 -26.88
CA ASN A 29 -24.99 -38.68 -27.74
C ASN A 29 -25.08 -40.11 -27.20
N GLY A 30 -25.29 -40.29 -25.89
CA GLY A 30 -25.50 -41.63 -25.32
C GLY A 30 -24.24 -42.45 -25.10
N VAL A 31 -23.06 -41.88 -25.34
CA VAL A 31 -21.77 -42.52 -25.02
C VAL A 31 -21.20 -41.91 -23.77
N THR A 32 -21.10 -42.71 -22.72
CA THR A 32 -20.44 -42.31 -21.46
C THR A 32 -18.95 -42.62 -21.54
N ILE A 33 -18.10 -41.60 -21.60
CA ILE A 33 -16.64 -41.77 -21.49
C ILE A 33 -16.28 -41.85 -20.02
N ILE A 34 -15.97 -43.06 -19.55
CA ILE A 34 -15.43 -43.32 -18.22
C ILE A 34 -13.92 -43.18 -18.31
N ARG A 35 -13.36 -42.24 -17.58
CA ARG A 35 -11.90 -42.10 -17.46
C ARG A 35 -11.39 -43.23 -16.56
N ASP A 36 -10.61 -44.12 -17.13
CA ASP A 36 -10.04 -45.30 -16.44
C ASP A 36 -9.15 -44.82 -15.28
N ASN A 37 -9.56 -45.12 -14.05
CA ASN A 37 -8.79 -44.80 -12.84
C ASN A 37 -7.62 -45.80 -12.76
N LYS A 38 -6.55 -45.52 -13.50
CA LYS A 38 -5.26 -46.14 -13.18
C LYS A 38 -4.79 -45.63 -11.83
N PRO A 39 -4.28 -46.49 -10.92
CA PRO A 39 -3.72 -46.06 -9.65
C PRO A 39 -2.66 -44.99 -9.95
N VAL A 40 -2.86 -43.77 -9.46
CA VAL A 40 -1.83 -42.73 -9.53
C VAL A 40 -0.69 -43.21 -8.64
N GLU A 41 0.39 -43.68 -9.25
CA GLU A 41 1.66 -43.88 -8.61
C GLU A 41 2.03 -42.54 -7.94
N ARG A 42 1.96 -42.47 -6.60
CA ARG A 42 2.30 -41.25 -5.86
C ARG A 42 3.78 -40.99 -6.07
N GLU A 43 4.11 -40.12 -7.00
CA GLU A 43 5.48 -39.60 -7.08
C GLU A 43 5.93 -39.12 -5.68
N PRO A 44 7.16 -39.45 -5.28
CA PRO A 44 7.68 -39.02 -3.98
C PRO A 44 7.64 -37.49 -3.93
N LYS A 45 7.14 -36.95 -2.81
CA LYS A 45 7.02 -35.50 -2.58
C LYS A 45 8.33 -34.81 -2.98
N LYS A 46 8.30 -34.06 -4.09
CA LYS A 46 9.45 -33.30 -4.59
C LYS A 46 9.87 -32.35 -3.46
N GLY A 47 11.07 -32.53 -2.92
CA GLY A 47 11.60 -31.73 -1.83
C GLY A 47 11.64 -30.25 -2.23
N PHE A 48 11.59 -29.35 -1.24
CA PHE A 48 11.59 -27.89 -1.40
C PHE A 48 12.63 -27.37 -2.43
N LEU A 49 13.83 -27.96 -2.46
CA LEU A 49 14.89 -27.59 -3.41
C LEU A 49 14.57 -27.98 -4.86
N LYS A 50 13.74 -28.99 -5.12
CA LYS A 50 13.31 -29.38 -6.48
C LYS A 50 12.23 -28.45 -7.02
N SER A 51 11.43 -27.86 -6.14
CA SER A 51 10.42 -26.82 -6.48
C SER A 51 11.05 -25.53 -6.97
N ILE A 52 12.28 -25.20 -6.55
CA ILE A 52 12.97 -23.96 -6.96
C ILE A 52 13.32 -23.96 -8.46
N ASN A 53 13.48 -25.11 -9.07
CA ASN A 53 13.83 -25.25 -10.49
C ASN A 53 12.63 -25.46 -11.45
N THR A 54 11.41 -25.35 -10.96
CA THR A 54 10.22 -25.50 -11.84
C THR A 54 10.12 -24.29 -12.77
N LYS A 55 10.14 -24.54 -14.08
CA LYS A 55 9.99 -23.49 -15.09
C LYS A 55 8.59 -22.93 -15.08
N LYS A 56 8.48 -21.61 -15.10
CA LYS A 56 7.21 -20.89 -15.20
C LYS A 56 6.82 -20.72 -16.68
N SER A 57 5.54 -20.88 -16.99
CA SER A 57 5.01 -20.49 -18.31
C SER A 57 5.15 -19.00 -18.51
N LEU A 58 5.84 -18.58 -19.56
CA LEU A 58 6.06 -17.17 -19.90
C LEU A 58 4.83 -16.62 -20.64
N ARG A 59 4.27 -15.53 -20.15
CA ARG A 59 3.14 -14.81 -20.78
C ARG A 59 3.55 -13.38 -21.06
N ASN A 60 3.13 -12.84 -22.20
CA ASN A 60 3.42 -11.44 -22.56
C ASN A 60 2.73 -10.45 -21.61
N ILE A 61 1.57 -10.80 -21.09
CA ILE A 61 0.86 -10.01 -20.10
C ILE A 61 0.64 -10.88 -18.87
N THR A 62 1.03 -10.36 -17.71
CA THR A 62 0.77 -10.98 -16.41
C THR A 62 -0.02 -10.00 -15.56
N THR A 63 -1.19 -10.44 -15.06
CA THR A 63 -2.03 -9.64 -14.17
C THR A 63 -2.02 -10.25 -12.78
N GLU A 64 -1.78 -9.43 -11.77
CA GLU A 64 -1.82 -9.80 -10.36
C GLU A 64 -2.88 -8.96 -9.65
N TRP A 65 -3.67 -9.59 -8.77
CA TRP A 65 -4.78 -8.97 -8.05
C TRP A 65 -4.55 -9.03 -6.55
N GLY A 66 -5.00 -7.99 -5.86
CA GLY A 66 -5.12 -8.02 -4.40
C GLY A 66 -3.81 -8.11 -3.63
N MET A 67 -2.69 -7.62 -4.18
CA MET A 67 -1.43 -7.57 -3.44
C MET A 67 -1.48 -6.53 -2.33
N VAL A 68 -0.79 -6.80 -1.23
CA VAL A 68 -0.73 -5.92 -0.07
C VAL A 68 0.72 -5.63 0.29
N ASP A 69 1.04 -4.35 0.40
CA ASP A 69 2.32 -3.90 0.94
C ASP A 69 2.12 -3.47 2.40
N ILE A 70 3.03 -3.88 3.27
CA ILE A 70 3.05 -3.48 4.68
C ILE A 70 4.43 -2.93 4.99
N GLY A 71 4.46 -1.70 5.48
CA GLY A 71 5.71 -1.03 5.77
C GLY A 71 5.59 0.14 6.73
N MET A 72 6.63 0.95 6.71
CA MET A 72 6.76 2.16 7.49
C MET A 72 6.59 3.38 6.59
N SER A 73 6.00 4.44 7.15
CA SER A 73 5.81 5.74 6.54
C SER A 73 6.47 6.79 7.39
N ASN A 74 7.28 7.64 6.77
CA ASN A 74 7.85 8.80 7.44
C ASN A 74 8.08 9.91 6.41
N PHE A 75 8.71 11.00 6.82
CA PHE A 75 9.05 12.12 5.96
C PHE A 75 10.42 12.70 6.34
N VAL A 76 11.05 13.33 5.37
CA VAL A 76 12.18 14.23 5.58
C VAL A 76 11.59 15.61 5.86
N ASP A 77 12.02 16.23 6.95
CA ASP A 77 11.58 17.56 7.35
C ASP A 77 12.60 18.61 6.89
N GLY A 78 12.22 19.44 5.93
CA GLY A 78 13.00 20.56 5.40
C GLY A 78 12.40 21.93 5.81
N THR A 79 11.48 21.95 6.78
CA THR A 79 10.72 23.15 7.15
C THR A 79 11.60 24.25 7.74
N ALA A 80 11.52 25.45 7.17
CA ALA A 80 12.10 26.67 7.76
C ALA A 80 11.13 27.20 8.85
N TYR A 81 11.20 26.65 10.05
CA TYR A 81 10.26 26.96 11.15
C TYR A 81 10.22 28.41 11.57
N ALA A 82 11.30 29.16 11.43
CA ALA A 82 11.33 30.61 11.71
C ALA A 82 10.65 31.45 10.62
N GLY A 83 10.32 30.85 9.47
CA GLY A 83 9.71 31.51 8.33
C GLY A 83 8.23 31.83 8.57
N GLU A 84 7.78 32.95 7.98
CA GLU A 84 6.39 33.42 8.07
C GLU A 84 5.37 32.35 7.63
N ALA A 85 5.66 31.62 6.55
CA ALA A 85 4.78 30.59 6.03
C ALA A 85 4.55 29.43 7.02
N ALA A 86 5.61 28.98 7.70
CA ALA A 86 5.53 27.93 8.72
C ALA A 86 4.78 28.42 9.95
N GLN A 87 5.04 29.65 10.40
CA GLN A 87 4.37 30.26 11.54
C GLN A 87 2.91 30.61 11.26
N ALA A 88 2.55 30.95 10.03
CA ALA A 88 1.14 31.13 9.64
C ALA A 88 0.37 29.81 9.63
N TYR A 89 1.02 28.69 9.27
CA TYR A 89 0.42 27.36 9.25
C TYR A 89 0.34 26.71 10.64
N ALA A 90 1.39 26.83 11.42
CA ALA A 90 1.56 26.24 12.74
C ALA A 90 2.26 27.23 13.70
N PRO A 91 1.53 28.20 14.29
CA PRO A 91 2.10 29.23 15.15
C PRO A 91 2.85 28.65 16.35
N GLY A 92 4.07 29.13 16.60
CA GLY A 92 4.95 28.62 17.68
C GLY A 92 5.62 27.29 17.39
N SER A 93 5.44 26.71 16.20
CA SER A 93 6.00 25.43 15.85
C SER A 93 7.52 25.45 15.70
N ASN A 94 8.12 24.30 15.97
CA ASN A 94 9.53 24.00 15.78
C ASN A 94 9.69 22.54 15.34
N GLU A 95 10.90 22.13 15.00
CA GLU A 95 11.24 20.77 14.51
C GLU A 95 10.75 19.65 15.45
N GLN A 96 10.75 19.89 16.77
CA GLN A 96 10.35 18.88 17.74
C GLN A 96 8.86 18.53 17.65
N TRP A 97 7.99 19.47 17.25
CA TRP A 97 6.54 19.28 17.20
C TRP A 97 6.17 18.06 16.33
N PHE A 98 6.83 17.90 15.18
CA PHE A 98 6.50 16.90 14.19
C PHE A 98 7.32 15.61 14.29
N THR A 99 8.10 15.47 15.38
CA THR A 99 8.85 14.22 15.59
C THR A 99 7.93 13.01 15.61
N THR A 100 8.21 12.04 14.72
CA THR A 100 7.38 10.84 14.57
C THR A 100 7.83 9.69 15.49
N LYS A 101 6.90 8.80 15.80
CA LYS A 101 7.19 7.47 16.36
C LYS A 101 7.45 6.52 15.18
N TYR A 102 8.70 6.42 14.74
CA TYR A 102 9.12 5.74 13.53
C TYR A 102 8.46 4.37 13.31
N PHE A 103 8.67 3.41 14.23
CA PHE A 103 8.12 2.06 14.13
C PHE A 103 6.58 1.97 14.32
N LYS A 104 5.92 3.06 14.68
CA LYS A 104 4.46 3.14 14.86
C LYS A 104 3.79 3.92 13.73
N SER A 105 4.56 4.56 12.88
CA SER A 105 4.12 5.19 11.64
C SER A 105 4.11 4.13 10.53
N ARG A 106 2.97 3.93 9.87
CA ARG A 106 2.75 2.79 9.01
C ARG A 106 2.25 3.20 7.64
N ASN A 107 2.80 2.55 6.62
CA ASN A 107 2.26 2.54 5.27
C ASN A 107 1.62 1.17 5.00
N ILE A 108 0.45 1.19 4.37
CA ILE A 108 -0.22 0.00 3.85
C ILE A 108 -0.67 0.35 2.45
N ASN A 109 -0.21 -0.40 1.43
CA ASN A 109 -0.72 -0.27 0.07
C ASN A 109 -1.56 -1.50 -0.25
N VAL A 110 -2.73 -1.28 -0.84
CA VAL A 110 -3.61 -2.33 -1.34
C VAL A 110 -3.72 -2.18 -2.84
N TRP A 111 -3.02 -3.03 -3.58
CA TRP A 111 -3.03 -3.03 -5.03
C TRP A 111 -4.25 -3.80 -5.52
N ILE A 112 -5.20 -3.09 -6.12
CA ILE A 112 -6.41 -3.67 -6.69
C ILE A 112 -6.01 -4.56 -7.86
N VAL A 113 -5.21 -4.00 -8.77
CA VAL A 113 -4.67 -4.68 -9.93
C VAL A 113 -3.29 -4.15 -10.25
N THR A 114 -2.38 -5.03 -10.63
CA THR A 114 -1.12 -4.68 -11.28
C THR A 114 -0.95 -5.54 -12.52
N GLN A 115 -0.40 -4.94 -13.56
CA GLN A 115 -0.09 -5.61 -14.80
C GLN A 115 1.38 -5.43 -15.15
N ARG A 116 1.94 -6.48 -15.73
CA ARG A 116 3.27 -6.50 -16.29
C ARG A 116 3.16 -6.88 -17.75
N TYR A 117 3.59 -6.00 -18.63
CA TYR A 117 3.64 -6.18 -20.08
C TYR A 117 5.07 -6.43 -20.52
N ASN A 118 5.33 -7.55 -21.21
CA ASN A 118 6.64 -7.89 -21.72
C ASN A 118 7.02 -6.95 -22.87
N LEU A 119 8.15 -6.27 -22.74
CA LEU A 119 8.73 -5.43 -23.78
C LEU A 119 9.81 -6.19 -24.55
N ILE A 120 10.75 -6.81 -23.83
CA ILE A 120 11.92 -7.48 -24.44
C ILE A 120 12.18 -8.81 -23.70
N HIS A 121 11.94 -9.93 -24.39
CA HIS A 121 12.31 -11.31 -23.98
C HIS A 121 12.00 -11.65 -22.51
N HIS A 122 10.93 -11.09 -21.94
CA HIS A 122 10.53 -11.22 -20.53
C HIS A 122 11.60 -10.73 -19.52
N PHE A 123 12.73 -10.23 -20.02
CA PHE A 123 13.76 -9.57 -19.22
C PHE A 123 13.35 -8.13 -18.87
N LEU A 124 12.94 -7.35 -19.88
CA LEU A 124 12.45 -5.99 -19.68
C LEU A 124 10.93 -5.96 -19.83
N ASN A 125 10.25 -5.45 -18.81
CA ASN A 125 8.81 -5.36 -18.80
C ASN A 125 8.35 -3.97 -18.34
N LEU A 126 7.18 -3.54 -18.79
CA LEU A 126 6.47 -2.38 -18.27
C LEU A 126 5.52 -2.87 -17.17
N LYS A 127 5.62 -2.30 -15.97
CA LYS A 127 4.76 -2.61 -14.84
C LYS A 127 3.94 -1.38 -14.45
N TYR A 128 2.63 -1.55 -14.37
CA TYR A 128 1.69 -0.51 -13.96
C TYR A 128 0.56 -1.11 -13.14
N GLY A 129 -0.23 -0.27 -12.48
CA GLY A 129 -1.31 -0.76 -11.63
C GLY A 129 -2.22 0.33 -11.09
N LEU A 130 -3.16 -0.08 -10.26
CA LEU A 130 -4.05 0.78 -9.51
C LEU A 130 -4.16 0.26 -8.08
N GLY A 131 -4.02 1.15 -7.11
CA GLY A 131 -4.10 0.77 -5.70
C GLY A 131 -4.46 1.92 -4.78
N LEU A 132 -4.61 1.57 -3.51
CA LEU A 132 -4.80 2.50 -2.40
C LEU A 132 -3.51 2.55 -1.59
N GLU A 133 -3.00 3.74 -1.34
CA GLU A 133 -1.85 3.99 -0.48
C GLU A 133 -2.31 4.68 0.80
N LEU A 134 -2.17 4.00 1.95
CA LEU A 134 -2.64 4.44 3.25
C LEU A 134 -1.45 4.79 4.13
N ASN A 135 -1.16 6.09 4.26
CA ASN A 135 -0.06 6.58 5.09
C ASN A 135 -0.55 7.03 6.45
N ASN A 136 0.17 6.66 7.50
CA ASN A 136 -0.15 7.02 8.87
C ASN A 136 1.10 7.51 9.59
N TYR A 137 1.22 8.81 9.81
CA TYR A 137 2.31 9.45 10.54
C TYR A 137 1.92 9.60 12.00
N ARG A 138 2.62 8.92 12.90
CA ARG A 138 2.33 8.95 14.33
C ARG A 138 3.32 9.86 15.07
N PHE A 139 2.81 10.95 15.60
CA PHE A 139 3.62 11.95 16.31
C PHE A 139 3.92 11.52 17.75
N LYS A 140 5.07 11.99 18.26
CA LYS A 140 5.45 11.88 19.67
C LYS A 140 4.70 12.92 20.52
N ASN A 141 4.59 14.13 19.97
CA ASN A 141 4.06 15.30 20.63
C ASN A 141 2.55 15.48 20.42
N PRO A 142 1.86 16.23 21.27
CA PRO A 142 0.41 16.42 21.22
C PRO A 142 0.00 17.47 20.16
N VAL A 143 0.49 17.36 18.93
CA VAL A 143 0.09 18.24 17.82
C VAL A 143 -1.33 17.91 17.36
N ARG A 144 -2.16 18.91 17.19
CA ARG A 144 -3.52 18.80 16.65
C ARG A 144 -3.59 19.44 15.27
N PHE A 145 -4.17 18.72 14.34
CA PHE A 145 -4.54 19.26 13.03
C PHE A 145 -6.01 19.69 13.09
N ASN A 146 -6.24 20.99 12.95
CA ASN A 146 -7.54 21.59 13.07
C ASN A 146 -8.20 21.62 11.69
N PRO A 147 -9.47 21.20 11.56
CA PRO A 147 -10.24 21.40 10.35
C PRO A 147 -10.37 22.88 10.03
N ARG A 148 -10.47 23.20 8.75
CA ARG A 148 -10.67 24.58 8.30
C ARG A 148 -11.92 25.16 8.95
N PRO A 149 -11.83 26.33 9.61
CA PRO A 149 -13.02 26.97 10.17
C PRO A 149 -14.00 27.35 9.06
N ALA A 150 -15.29 27.37 9.39
CA ALA A 150 -16.35 27.79 8.47
C ALA A 150 -16.39 29.33 8.22
N THR A 151 -15.34 30.05 8.63
CA THR A 151 -15.21 31.50 8.50
C THR A 151 -14.31 31.84 7.32
N ASP A 152 -14.50 33.03 6.74
CA ASP A 152 -13.72 33.54 5.57
C ASP A 152 -12.29 34.00 5.94
N VAL A 153 -11.71 33.43 7.00
CA VAL A 153 -10.33 33.72 7.38
C VAL A 153 -9.39 33.19 6.30
N VAL A 154 -8.61 34.09 5.72
CA VAL A 154 -7.59 33.73 4.74
C VAL A 154 -6.42 33.07 5.49
N ASN A 155 -6.06 31.83 5.05
CA ASN A 155 -4.95 31.08 5.60
C ASN A 155 -4.97 30.90 7.14
N PRO A 156 -6.03 30.33 7.71
CA PRO A 156 -6.08 30.11 9.15
C PRO A 156 -4.98 29.13 9.59
N PRO A 157 -4.52 29.19 10.86
CA PRO A 157 -3.62 28.18 11.42
C PRO A 157 -4.23 26.79 11.34
N VAL A 158 -3.47 25.84 10.79
CA VAL A 158 -3.95 24.46 10.59
C VAL A 158 -3.48 23.56 11.74
N VAL A 159 -2.31 23.84 12.33
CA VAL A 159 -1.73 23.01 13.38
C VAL A 159 -1.56 23.82 14.66
N SER A 160 -1.89 23.20 15.78
CA SER A 160 -1.66 23.73 17.13
C SER A 160 -1.05 22.68 18.04
N MET A 161 -0.32 23.11 19.06
CA MET A 161 0.10 22.26 20.16
C MET A 161 -1.03 22.23 21.20
N ASP A 162 -1.35 21.04 21.70
CA ASP A 162 -2.29 20.92 22.83
C ASP A 162 -1.52 20.98 24.15
N GLU A 163 -1.66 22.11 24.82
CA GLU A 163 -1.00 22.41 26.11
C GLU A 163 -1.93 22.22 27.30
N THR A 164 -3.06 21.51 27.14
CA THR A 164 -4.03 21.28 28.21
C THR A 164 -3.36 20.52 29.36
N PRO A 165 -3.32 21.11 30.58
CA PRO A 165 -2.67 20.49 31.74
C PRO A 165 -3.28 19.13 32.08
N GLY A 166 -2.45 18.12 32.38
CA GLY A 166 -2.88 16.78 32.76
C GLY A 166 -3.40 15.90 31.64
N ARG A 167 -3.51 16.41 30.39
CA ARG A 167 -3.95 15.63 29.24
C ARG A 167 -2.82 14.75 28.75
N SER A 168 -3.04 13.45 28.70
CA SER A 168 -2.11 12.49 28.12
C SER A 168 -2.58 11.95 26.77
N TYR A 169 -1.64 11.74 25.84
CA TYR A 169 -1.90 11.24 24.49
C TYR A 169 -1.46 9.79 24.33
N ARG A 170 -2.43 8.87 24.32
CA ARG A 170 -2.17 7.47 23.97
C ARG A 170 -1.89 7.31 22.47
N LYS A 171 -2.54 8.15 21.63
CA LYS A 171 -2.37 8.13 20.18
C LYS A 171 -2.57 9.51 19.59
N ASN A 172 -1.64 9.90 18.71
CA ASN A 172 -1.76 11.06 17.85
C ASN A 172 -1.20 10.70 16.47
N LYS A 173 -2.02 10.79 15.43
CA LYS A 173 -1.58 10.51 14.07
C LYS A 173 -2.31 11.32 13.03
N LEU A 174 -1.57 11.73 11.99
CA LEU A 174 -2.09 12.17 10.72
C LEU A 174 -2.17 10.95 9.79
N ALA A 175 -3.32 10.74 9.17
CA ALA A 175 -3.49 9.77 8.11
C ALA A 175 -3.79 10.51 6.81
N ALA A 176 -3.07 10.13 5.74
CA ALA A 176 -3.26 10.63 4.38
C ALA A 176 -3.38 9.43 3.44
N ASP A 177 -4.55 9.30 2.82
CA ASP A 177 -4.92 8.13 2.02
C ASP A 177 -5.06 8.55 0.55
N TYR A 178 -4.31 7.87 -0.34
CA TYR A 178 -4.24 8.18 -1.78
C TYR A 178 -4.74 7.03 -2.64
N ILE A 179 -5.38 7.36 -3.77
CA ILE A 179 -5.52 6.44 -4.91
C ILE A 179 -4.25 6.61 -5.72
N THR A 180 -3.53 5.52 -6.01
CA THR A 180 -2.18 5.58 -6.58
C THR A 180 -2.05 4.70 -7.81
N ILE A 181 -1.41 5.24 -8.84
CA ILE A 181 -1.07 4.57 -10.10
C ILE A 181 0.45 4.60 -10.26
N PRO A 182 1.15 3.47 -10.12
CA PRO A 182 2.57 3.35 -10.44
C PRO A 182 2.77 3.07 -11.92
N LEU A 183 3.91 3.53 -12.45
CA LEU A 183 4.42 3.19 -13.76
C LEU A 183 5.92 2.93 -13.64
N MET A 184 6.35 1.69 -13.86
CA MET A 184 7.72 1.24 -13.61
C MET A 184 8.26 0.40 -14.77
N LEU A 185 9.55 0.46 -14.99
CA LEU A 185 10.28 -0.54 -15.73
C LEU A 185 10.68 -1.67 -14.76
N ASN A 186 10.42 -2.91 -15.17
CA ASN A 186 10.75 -4.11 -14.41
C ASN A 186 11.80 -4.91 -15.17
N PHE A 187 12.93 -5.13 -14.55
CA PHE A 187 14.01 -5.99 -15.02
C PHE A 187 13.91 -7.34 -14.32
N ASN A 188 13.55 -8.37 -15.06
CA ASN A 188 13.49 -9.74 -14.56
C ASN A 188 14.73 -10.51 -15.04
N PHE A 189 15.64 -10.77 -14.12
CA PHE A 189 16.91 -11.45 -14.42
C PHE A 189 16.76 -12.98 -14.55
N THR A 190 15.62 -13.52 -14.11
CA THR A 190 15.34 -14.97 -14.13
C THR A 190 13.89 -15.24 -14.56
N PRO A 191 13.51 -14.88 -15.80
CA PRO A 191 12.10 -14.84 -16.24
C PRO A 191 11.40 -16.20 -16.23
N ASP A 192 12.12 -17.27 -16.43
CA ASP A 192 11.63 -18.65 -16.48
C ASP A 192 11.57 -19.35 -15.13
N ARG A 193 12.06 -18.70 -14.05
CA ARG A 193 12.02 -19.28 -12.70
C ARG A 193 10.71 -18.99 -11.98
N LEU A 194 10.28 -19.95 -11.17
CA LEU A 194 9.12 -19.80 -10.27
C LEU A 194 9.37 -18.72 -9.21
N TYR A 195 10.60 -18.61 -8.73
CA TYR A 195 11.06 -17.61 -7.76
C TYR A 195 12.03 -16.65 -8.44
N PRO A 196 11.51 -15.58 -9.03
CA PRO A 196 12.33 -14.69 -9.85
C PRO A 196 13.20 -13.76 -9.01
N PHE A 197 14.28 -13.29 -9.62
CA PHE A 197 15.03 -12.12 -9.20
C PHE A 197 14.64 -10.95 -10.11
N GLU A 198 13.97 -9.95 -9.54
CA GLU A 198 13.45 -8.80 -10.30
C GLU A 198 13.79 -7.49 -9.60
N LEU A 199 14.10 -6.49 -10.39
CA LEU A 199 14.24 -5.10 -9.98
C LEU A 199 13.24 -4.25 -10.76
N SER A 200 12.45 -3.43 -10.08
CA SER A 200 11.56 -2.47 -10.73
C SER A 200 11.87 -1.07 -10.22
N ALA A 201 11.87 -0.10 -11.12
CA ALA A 201 12.02 1.31 -10.77
C ALA A 201 11.15 2.17 -11.69
N GLY A 202 10.64 3.27 -11.15
CA GLY A 202 9.78 4.18 -11.90
C GLY A 202 9.18 5.28 -11.04
N VAL A 203 8.01 5.72 -11.43
CA VAL A 203 7.28 6.81 -10.77
C VAL A 203 5.87 6.38 -10.43
N SER A 204 5.25 7.06 -9.47
CA SER A 204 3.83 6.92 -9.17
C SER A 204 3.16 8.27 -9.05
N VAL A 205 1.86 8.29 -9.40
CA VAL A 205 0.97 9.42 -9.20
C VAL A 205 -0.10 9.00 -8.21
N GLY A 206 -0.24 9.74 -7.11
CA GLY A 206 -1.27 9.54 -6.10
C GLY A 206 -2.21 10.75 -6.04
N TYR A 207 -3.51 10.49 -5.85
CA TYR A 207 -4.53 11.51 -5.58
C TYR A 207 -5.11 11.31 -4.18
N LEU A 208 -5.05 12.36 -3.36
CA LEU A 208 -5.54 12.38 -1.98
C LEU A 208 -7.07 12.29 -1.97
N TYR A 209 -7.63 11.17 -1.48
CA TYR A 209 -9.07 11.03 -1.35
C TYR A 209 -9.58 11.16 0.09
N ALA A 210 -8.70 11.03 1.09
CA ALA A 210 -9.07 11.23 2.48
C ALA A 210 -7.86 11.60 3.34
N ALA A 211 -8.04 12.60 4.21
CA ALA A 211 -7.11 12.88 5.29
C ALA A 211 -7.84 13.01 6.63
N ARG A 212 -7.16 12.66 7.71
CA ARG A 212 -7.71 12.73 9.07
C ARG A 212 -6.63 12.78 10.14
N ASN A 213 -6.81 13.65 11.10
CA ASN A 213 -6.09 13.60 12.38
C ASN A 213 -6.87 12.74 13.36
N LYS A 214 -6.22 11.72 13.92
CA LYS A 214 -6.80 10.85 14.95
C LYS A 214 -6.01 10.96 16.24
N THR A 215 -6.68 11.44 17.27
CA THR A 215 -6.17 11.52 18.64
C THR A 215 -6.89 10.52 19.54
N ILE A 216 -6.21 10.05 20.59
CA ILE A 216 -6.81 9.32 21.70
C ILE A 216 -6.15 9.89 22.96
N THR A 217 -6.93 10.61 23.73
CA THR A 217 -6.51 11.28 24.96
C THR A 217 -7.15 10.65 26.19
N SER A 218 -6.66 11.04 27.38
CA SER A 218 -7.18 10.53 28.66
C SER A 218 -8.59 11.02 28.97
N ASP A 219 -8.92 12.24 28.57
CA ASP A 219 -10.15 12.97 28.91
C ASP A 219 -11.18 12.98 27.79
N GLU A 220 -10.78 13.27 26.54
CA GLU A 220 -11.70 13.35 25.40
C GLU A 220 -11.92 11.97 24.71
N GLY A 221 -11.14 10.95 25.10
CA GLY A 221 -11.21 9.66 24.47
C GLY A 221 -10.72 9.66 23.01
N LYS A 222 -11.50 9.10 22.08
CA LYS A 222 -11.12 8.95 20.67
C LYS A 222 -11.78 10.02 19.82
N LEU A 223 -11.00 10.95 19.32
CA LEU A 223 -11.42 11.97 18.37
C LEU A 223 -10.86 11.70 16.96
N LYS A 224 -11.58 12.19 15.97
CA LYS A 224 -11.18 12.16 14.55
C LYS A 224 -11.60 13.49 13.92
N ALA A 225 -10.66 14.36 13.67
CA ALA A 225 -10.84 15.49 12.79
C ALA A 225 -10.62 15.05 11.34
N LYS A 226 -11.53 15.40 10.44
CA LYS A 226 -11.44 15.09 9.01
C LYS A 226 -11.42 16.40 8.26
N ASP A 227 -10.37 16.59 7.49
CA ASP A 227 -10.17 17.68 6.56
C ASP A 227 -9.00 17.31 5.65
N ASN A 228 -8.74 18.09 4.61
CA ASN A 228 -7.53 17.94 3.80
C ASN A 228 -6.28 18.49 4.50
N PHE A 229 -6.40 19.33 5.55
CA PHE A 229 -5.32 19.97 6.31
C PHE A 229 -4.29 20.66 5.40
N GLU A 230 -4.74 21.19 4.29
CA GLU A 230 -3.91 21.78 3.23
C GLU A 230 -2.82 20.86 2.70
N LEU A 231 -3.04 19.54 2.77
CA LEU A 231 -2.23 18.58 2.05
C LEU A 231 -2.37 18.78 0.54
N ASP A 232 -1.27 18.57 -0.19
CA ASP A 232 -1.31 18.60 -1.65
C ASP A 232 -2.17 17.41 -2.14
N PRO A 233 -3.18 17.66 -3.00
CA PRO A 233 -3.99 16.57 -3.53
C PRO A 233 -3.19 15.63 -4.43
N TRP A 234 -2.10 16.09 -5.04
CA TRP A 234 -1.28 15.32 -5.94
C TRP A 234 0.06 14.95 -5.30
N LYS A 235 0.32 13.66 -5.19
CA LYS A 235 1.57 13.10 -4.73
C LYS A 235 2.27 12.41 -5.89
N LEU A 236 3.41 12.94 -6.31
CA LEU A 236 4.31 12.31 -7.25
C LEU A 236 5.48 11.69 -6.47
N SER A 237 5.85 10.45 -6.77
CA SER A 237 6.94 9.77 -6.07
C SER A 237 7.78 8.91 -7.01
N TYR A 238 9.08 8.81 -6.72
CA TYR A 238 9.88 7.69 -7.17
C TYR A 238 9.41 6.43 -6.46
N VAL A 239 9.35 5.32 -7.18
CA VAL A 239 8.96 4.02 -6.62
C VAL A 239 9.91 2.94 -7.11
N GLY A 240 10.17 1.96 -6.25
CA GLY A 240 11.02 0.83 -6.59
C GLY A 240 10.60 -0.43 -5.86
N ASP A 241 10.80 -1.58 -6.52
CA ASP A 241 10.57 -2.92 -5.98
C ASP A 241 11.81 -3.78 -6.22
N LEU A 242 12.22 -4.54 -5.22
CA LEU A 242 13.23 -5.60 -5.34
C LEU A 242 12.59 -6.92 -4.95
N THR A 243 12.43 -7.82 -5.91
CA THR A 243 11.88 -9.16 -5.70
C THR A 243 13.00 -10.20 -5.61
N LEU A 244 13.04 -10.90 -4.49
CA LEU A 244 13.97 -11.98 -4.19
C LEU A 244 13.15 -13.25 -3.92
N GLY A 245 12.81 -13.96 -4.97
CA GLY A 245 11.97 -15.14 -4.87
C GLY A 245 10.56 -14.84 -4.37
N VAL A 246 10.24 -15.24 -3.14
CA VAL A 246 8.92 -15.03 -2.52
C VAL A 246 8.78 -13.68 -1.82
N VAL A 247 9.88 -13.01 -1.56
CA VAL A 247 9.88 -11.71 -0.85
C VAL A 247 10.07 -10.58 -1.84
N THR A 248 9.23 -9.58 -1.77
CA THR A 248 9.41 -8.31 -2.50
C THR A 248 9.55 -7.18 -1.48
N LEU A 249 10.67 -6.49 -1.54
CA LEU A 249 10.87 -5.22 -0.85
C LEU A 249 10.34 -4.11 -1.74
N TYR A 250 9.68 -3.12 -1.16
CA TYR A 250 9.25 -1.93 -1.89
C TYR A 250 9.71 -0.66 -1.20
N GLY A 251 9.85 0.41 -1.98
CA GLY A 251 10.15 1.75 -1.49
C GLY A 251 9.49 2.83 -2.34
N SER A 252 9.20 3.96 -1.71
CA SER A 252 8.76 5.18 -2.40
C SER A 252 9.34 6.42 -1.73
N TYR A 253 9.63 7.45 -2.53
CA TYR A 253 10.11 8.75 -2.08
C TYR A 253 9.40 9.84 -2.88
N ALA A 254 8.69 10.76 -2.20
CA ALA A 254 7.95 11.82 -2.89
C ALA A 254 8.88 12.87 -3.50
N PHE A 255 8.44 13.51 -4.58
CA PHE A 255 9.23 14.56 -5.26
C PHE A 255 9.26 15.87 -4.47
N LYS A 256 8.23 16.12 -3.67
CA LYS A 256 8.03 17.36 -2.92
C LYS A 256 7.29 17.11 -1.62
N SER A 257 7.18 18.18 -0.82
CA SER A 257 6.37 18.21 0.39
C SER A 257 4.94 17.72 0.15
N MET A 258 4.37 17.06 1.18
CA MET A 258 2.97 16.69 1.20
C MET A 258 2.03 17.86 1.53
N TYR A 259 2.56 19.03 1.91
CA TYR A 259 1.77 20.23 2.22
C TYR A 259 1.84 21.24 1.08
N LYS A 260 0.74 21.98 0.89
CA LYS A 260 0.66 23.09 -0.09
C LYS A 260 1.43 24.30 0.38
N ARG A 261 1.49 24.53 1.70
CA ARG A 261 2.18 25.67 2.32
C ARG A 261 2.64 25.34 3.74
N GLY A 262 3.53 26.15 4.25
CA GLY A 262 3.92 26.20 5.67
C GLY A 262 4.95 25.16 6.05
N LEU A 263 4.65 23.88 5.90
CA LEU A 263 5.55 22.80 6.25
C LEU A 263 6.18 22.15 5.00
N ASP A 264 7.42 21.75 5.11
CA ASP A 264 8.14 21.02 4.08
C ASP A 264 8.48 19.61 4.57
N HIS A 265 7.46 18.73 4.54
CA HIS A 265 7.62 17.32 4.88
C HIS A 265 7.53 16.47 3.62
N THR A 266 8.66 15.95 3.16
CA THR A 266 8.76 15.10 1.98
C THR A 266 8.59 13.63 2.36
N PRO A 267 7.46 12.96 2.00
CA PRO A 267 7.15 11.61 2.43
C PRO A 267 8.04 10.55 1.80
N TYR A 268 8.35 9.50 2.57
CA TYR A 268 8.91 8.26 2.08
C TYR A 268 8.31 7.04 2.77
N ASN A 269 8.25 5.93 2.05
CA ASN A 269 7.75 4.65 2.55
C ASN A 269 8.70 3.53 2.16
N PHE A 270 8.76 2.48 2.95
CA PHE A 270 9.43 1.24 2.60
C PHE A 270 8.86 0.07 3.41
N GLY A 271 8.95 -1.12 2.86
CA GLY A 271 8.42 -2.31 3.50
C GLY A 271 8.48 -3.54 2.61
N ILE A 272 7.59 -4.48 2.88
CA ILE A 272 7.49 -5.76 2.18
C ILE A 272 6.13 -5.91 1.51
N ARG A 273 6.11 -6.58 0.36
CA ARG A 273 4.92 -6.94 -0.40
C ARG A 273 4.53 -8.37 -0.13
N LEU A 274 3.25 -8.57 0.17
CA LEU A 274 2.61 -9.87 0.30
C LEU A 274 1.76 -10.14 -0.95
N ARG A 275 1.95 -11.32 -1.53
CA ARG A 275 1.16 -11.81 -2.67
C ARG A 275 0.24 -12.93 -2.17
N PRO A 276 -1.08 -12.67 -1.98
CA PRO A 276 -2.00 -13.68 -1.46
C PRO A 276 -2.02 -14.97 -2.29
N ALA A 277 -1.94 -14.85 -3.63
CA ALA A 277 -1.91 -16.00 -4.53
C ALA A 277 -0.78 -17.00 -4.21
N ASP A 278 0.38 -16.53 -3.73
CA ASP A 278 1.51 -17.39 -3.36
C ASP A 278 1.25 -18.16 -2.06
N PHE A 279 0.37 -17.65 -1.19
CA PHE A 279 -0.03 -18.32 0.05
C PHE A 279 -1.08 -19.40 -0.20
N PHE A 280 -2.09 -19.13 -1.03
CA PHE A 280 -3.18 -20.08 -1.28
C PHE A 280 -2.75 -21.27 -2.13
N SER A 281 -1.84 -21.10 -3.08
CA SER A 281 -1.31 -22.19 -3.90
C SER A 281 -0.50 -23.22 -3.11
N LYS A 282 0.00 -22.86 -1.90
CA LYS A 282 0.74 -23.77 -1.01
C LYS A 282 -0.14 -24.58 -0.05
N ILE A 283 -1.39 -24.16 0.16
CA ILE A 283 -2.33 -24.86 1.07
C ILE A 283 -3.04 -25.99 0.33
N GLN A 284 -3.09 -25.95 -1.02
CA GLN A 284 -3.76 -26.96 -1.86
C GLN A 284 -2.82 -28.10 -2.34
N ASN A 285 -1.54 -28.04 -2.04
CA ASN A 285 -0.53 -29.09 -2.30
C ASN A 285 0.02 -29.66 -0.98
#